data_243363437095a27a7f26b6fb64c2324b
#
_entry.id   243363437095a27a7f26b6fb64c2324b
#
_cell.length_a   1.000
_cell.length_b   1.000
_cell.length_c   1.000
_cell.angle_alpha   90.00
_cell.angle_beta   90.00
_cell.angle_gamma   90.00
#
_symmetry.space_group_name_H-M   'P 1'
#
loop_
_entity.id
_entity.type
_entity.pdbx_description
1 polymer ?
#
loop_
_entity_poly.entity_id
_entity_poly.type
_entity_poly.pdbx_seq_one_letter_code
_entity_poly.pdbx_strand_id
1 'polypeptide(L)'
;MADRLRKSRRCEDPDARAIIATGTESVEWVRQEFARADLCDKRLDRRLLKTAEHLAKSPASPINEACGNWASTQAAYRLFNNSKASTSRILKPHREATAQRMAGCGGAVLVMQDTVFFSYGTHVKTRGLGPIGKSNAAHDRGLIMHNALAFTTSGVPLGVLSQNIWARREIPEEDYQEKIERLQVTAIEEKESSKWLVALRETMERAPAGVPVVTVADRDSDFFEF
;
A
#
# COMPACT_ATOMS: atom_id res chain seq x y z
N MET A 1 10.72 22.24 43.53
CA MET A 1 9.28 22.47 43.39
C MET A 1 8.94 21.87 42.06
N ALA A 2 8.87 20.59 42.03
CA ALA A 2 7.78 19.60 41.98
C ALA A 2 7.06 19.66 40.63
N ASP A 3 7.60 18.94 39.79
CA ASP A 3 7.19 17.82 38.91
C ASP A 3 5.70 17.44 39.03
N ARG A 4 4.93 17.71 37.97
CA ARG A 4 3.65 17.05 37.68
C ARG A 4 3.63 16.64 36.22
N LEU A 5 4.38 15.59 35.92
CA LEU A 5 4.15 14.77 34.73
C LEU A 5 2.74 14.16 34.80
N ARG A 6 1.84 14.70 33.98
CA ARG A 6 0.54 14.09 33.70
C ARG A 6 0.77 12.73 33.04
N LYS A 7 0.59 11.65 33.77
CA LYS A 7 0.36 10.31 33.22
C LYS A 7 -0.85 10.38 32.32
N SER A 8 -0.63 10.37 30.99
CA SER A 8 -1.70 10.10 30.05
C SER A 8 -2.18 8.67 30.31
N ARG A 9 -3.41 8.52 30.73
CA ARG A 9 -4.08 7.20 30.75
C ARG A 9 -4.13 6.74 29.31
N ARG A 10 -3.33 5.71 28.98
CA ARG A 10 -3.57 4.92 27.77
C ARG A 10 -4.96 4.34 27.93
N CYS A 11 -5.88 4.72 27.03
CA CYS A 11 -7.11 3.99 26.81
C CYS A 11 -6.68 2.61 26.28
N GLU A 12 -6.72 1.61 27.13
CA GLU A 12 -6.55 0.22 26.70
C GLU A 12 -7.87 -0.17 26.03
N ASP A 13 -7.89 -0.11 24.71
CA ASP A 13 -8.95 -0.65 23.88
C ASP A 13 -8.85 -2.18 23.96
N PRO A 14 -9.86 -2.88 24.52
CA PRO A 14 -9.82 -4.34 24.64
C PRO A 14 -9.73 -5.04 23.28
N ASP A 15 -10.18 -4.39 22.19
CA ASP A 15 -10.10 -4.95 20.83
C ASP A 15 -8.70 -4.82 20.20
N ALA A 16 -7.84 -3.91 20.70
CA ALA A 16 -6.46 -3.80 20.20
C ALA A 16 -5.57 -4.99 20.58
N ARG A 17 -5.94 -5.81 21.56
CA ARG A 17 -5.22 -7.03 21.93
C ARG A 17 -5.46 -8.21 20.98
N ALA A 18 -6.47 -8.15 20.14
CA ALA A 18 -6.85 -9.27 19.24
C ALA A 18 -6.00 -9.35 17.97
N ILE A 19 -5.06 -8.43 17.73
CA ILE A 19 -4.37 -8.31 16.43
C ILE A 19 -2.91 -8.79 16.44
N ILE A 20 -2.33 -9.13 17.59
CA ILE A 20 -1.01 -9.80 17.64
C ILE A 20 -1.24 -11.30 17.66
N ALA A 21 -1.52 -11.85 16.50
CA ALA A 21 -1.82 -13.26 16.31
C ALA A 21 -0.57 -14.15 16.52
N THR A 22 -0.74 -15.20 17.33
CA THR A 22 0.16 -16.35 17.37
C THR A 22 0.14 -17.08 16.02
N GLY A 23 1.18 -17.83 15.67
CA GLY A 23 1.39 -18.38 14.31
C GLY A 23 0.23 -19.16 13.67
N THR A 24 -0.77 -19.61 14.44
CA THR A 24 -1.98 -20.29 13.91
C THR A 24 -3.02 -19.27 13.44
N GLU A 25 -3.12 -18.14 14.09
CA GLU A 25 -4.03 -17.03 13.73
C GLU A 25 -3.58 -16.30 12.48
N SER A 26 -2.26 -16.28 12.17
CA SER A 26 -1.75 -15.64 10.95
C SER A 26 -2.24 -16.30 9.66
N VAL A 27 -2.51 -17.61 9.68
CA VAL A 27 -3.04 -18.36 8.52
C VAL A 27 -4.51 -18.05 8.30
N GLU A 28 -5.29 -17.97 9.37
CA GLU A 28 -6.72 -17.68 9.28
C GLU A 28 -6.96 -16.24 8.78
N TRP A 29 -6.18 -15.28 9.26
CA TRP A 29 -6.22 -13.90 8.73
C TRP A 29 -5.96 -13.86 7.22
N VAL A 30 -4.95 -14.57 6.72
CA VAL A 30 -4.65 -14.61 5.29
C VAL A 30 -5.80 -15.17 4.47
N ARG A 31 -6.49 -16.19 4.98
CA ARG A 31 -7.68 -16.76 4.31
C ARG A 31 -8.83 -15.77 4.26
N GLN A 32 -9.08 -15.05 5.33
CA GLN A 32 -10.11 -14.00 5.36
C GLN A 32 -9.83 -12.91 4.32
N GLU A 33 -8.56 -12.53 4.13
CA GLU A 33 -8.16 -11.48 3.19
C GLU A 33 -8.15 -11.96 1.73
N PHE A 34 -7.72 -13.20 1.43
CA PHE A 34 -7.41 -13.62 0.07
C PHE A 34 -8.22 -14.80 -0.48
N ALA A 35 -9.02 -15.50 0.33
CA ALA A 35 -9.77 -16.66 -0.15
C ALA A 35 -10.79 -16.35 -1.26
N ARG A 36 -11.24 -15.09 -1.35
CA ARG A 36 -12.16 -14.61 -2.39
C ARG A 36 -11.45 -14.04 -3.62
N ALA A 37 -10.12 -14.14 -3.70
CA ALA A 37 -9.39 -13.67 -4.87
C ALA A 37 -9.81 -14.48 -6.11
N ASP A 38 -9.98 -13.77 -7.23
CA ASP A 38 -10.29 -14.34 -8.53
C ASP A 38 -9.25 -13.88 -9.56
N LEU A 39 -8.29 -14.75 -9.82
CA LEU A 39 -7.26 -14.56 -10.85
C LEU A 39 -7.67 -15.17 -12.19
N CYS A 40 -8.94 -15.52 -12.36
CA CYS A 40 -9.47 -16.22 -13.53
C CYS A 40 -8.79 -17.59 -13.79
N ASP A 41 -8.29 -18.23 -12.74
CA ASP A 41 -7.71 -19.58 -12.75
C ASP A 41 -7.63 -20.12 -11.31
N LYS A 42 -8.39 -21.17 -11.03
CA LYS A 42 -8.45 -21.80 -9.70
C LYS A 42 -7.10 -22.32 -9.18
N ARG A 43 -6.14 -22.58 -10.06
CA ARG A 43 -4.78 -22.98 -9.66
C ARG A 43 -4.00 -21.77 -9.18
N LEU A 44 -4.18 -20.61 -9.82
CA LEU A 44 -3.58 -19.35 -9.39
C LEU A 44 -4.17 -18.87 -8.07
N ASP A 45 -5.50 -18.97 -7.90
CA ASP A 45 -6.18 -18.60 -6.64
C ASP A 45 -5.61 -19.40 -5.46
N ARG A 46 -5.54 -20.74 -5.61
CA ARG A 46 -4.93 -21.60 -4.58
C ARG A 46 -3.46 -21.30 -4.34
N ARG A 47 -2.72 -20.93 -5.39
CA ARG A 47 -1.32 -20.56 -5.28
C ARG A 47 -1.13 -19.23 -4.57
N LEU A 48 -1.96 -18.24 -4.88
CA LEU A 48 -1.98 -16.96 -4.17
C LEU A 48 -2.17 -17.16 -2.67
N LEU A 49 -3.21 -17.89 -2.29
CA LEU A 49 -3.48 -18.17 -0.89
C LEU A 49 -2.31 -18.85 -0.19
N LYS A 50 -1.77 -19.92 -0.78
CA LYS A 50 -0.62 -20.64 -0.22
C LYS A 50 0.64 -19.78 -0.12
N THR A 51 0.91 -18.93 -1.12
CA THR A 51 2.04 -18.02 -1.09
C THR A 51 1.86 -16.95 0.00
N ALA A 52 0.66 -16.39 0.12
CA ALA A 52 0.35 -15.43 1.17
C ALA A 52 0.46 -16.05 2.58
N GLU A 53 0.03 -17.30 2.78
CA GLU A 53 0.21 -18.04 4.04
C GLU A 53 1.69 -18.22 4.40
N HIS A 54 2.55 -18.51 3.41
CA HIS A 54 4.00 -18.64 3.64
C HIS A 54 4.62 -17.30 4.06
N LEU A 55 4.29 -16.22 3.34
CA LEU A 55 4.79 -14.88 3.63
C LEU A 55 4.29 -14.37 4.99
N ALA A 56 3.04 -14.63 5.34
CA ALA A 56 2.47 -14.23 6.63
C ALA A 56 3.12 -14.94 7.83
N LYS A 57 3.57 -16.18 7.66
CA LYS A 57 4.31 -16.92 8.70
C LYS A 57 5.71 -16.39 8.94
N SER A 58 6.31 -15.75 7.94
CA SER A 58 7.70 -15.26 7.98
C SER A 58 7.80 -13.90 7.28
N PRO A 59 7.16 -12.84 7.81
CA PRO A 59 7.01 -11.57 7.12
C PRO A 59 8.33 -10.79 6.93
N ALA A 60 9.34 -11.09 7.75
CA ALA A 60 10.66 -10.46 7.66
C ALA A 60 11.65 -11.26 6.78
N SER A 61 11.26 -12.46 6.31
CA SER A 61 12.13 -13.31 5.51
C SER A 61 12.01 -13.05 4.02
N PRO A 62 13.09 -13.23 3.24
CA PRO A 62 13.03 -13.28 1.79
C PRO A 62 12.06 -14.37 1.30
N ILE A 63 11.54 -14.21 0.09
CA ILE A 63 10.53 -15.13 -0.48
C ILE A 63 10.99 -16.60 -0.47
N ASN A 64 12.26 -16.87 -0.76
CA ASN A 64 12.82 -18.22 -0.78
C ASN A 64 12.82 -18.87 0.61
N GLU A 65 13.11 -18.12 1.66
CA GLU A 65 13.07 -18.60 3.04
C GLU A 65 11.63 -18.77 3.53
N ALA A 66 10.78 -17.76 3.31
CA ALA A 66 9.37 -17.82 3.69
C ALA A 66 8.65 -19.01 3.04
N CYS A 67 8.97 -19.35 1.80
CA CYS A 67 8.40 -20.51 1.10
C CYS A 67 8.94 -21.86 1.59
N GLY A 68 10.06 -21.91 2.30
CA GLY A 68 10.63 -23.08 2.97
C GLY A 68 11.19 -24.17 2.07
N ASN A 69 10.89 -24.19 0.76
CA ASN A 69 11.45 -25.14 -0.21
C ASN A 69 11.42 -24.57 -1.63
N TRP A 70 12.27 -25.16 -2.48
CA TRP A 70 12.45 -24.71 -3.87
C TRP A 70 11.17 -24.75 -4.72
N ALA A 71 10.38 -25.80 -4.58
CA ALA A 71 9.14 -25.95 -5.36
C ALA A 71 8.12 -24.84 -5.03
N SER A 72 7.95 -24.49 -3.75
CA SER A 72 7.09 -23.39 -3.30
C SER A 72 7.63 -22.04 -3.73
N THR A 73 8.95 -21.83 -3.64
CA THR A 73 9.63 -20.61 -4.11
C THR A 73 9.41 -20.40 -5.60
N GLN A 74 9.68 -21.42 -6.41
CA GLN A 74 9.46 -21.33 -7.87
C GLN A 74 7.99 -21.08 -8.21
N ALA A 75 7.10 -21.67 -7.41
CA ALA A 75 5.67 -21.48 -7.56
C ALA A 75 5.24 -20.04 -7.26
N ALA A 76 5.82 -19.39 -6.23
CA ALA A 76 5.57 -17.99 -5.92
C ALA A 76 6.08 -17.07 -7.04
N TYR A 77 7.29 -17.27 -7.54
CA TYR A 77 7.81 -16.47 -8.67
C TYR A 77 6.98 -16.64 -9.94
N ARG A 78 6.49 -17.86 -10.24
CA ARG A 78 5.57 -18.08 -11.38
C ARG A 78 4.23 -17.39 -11.20
N LEU A 79 3.73 -17.27 -9.97
CA LEU A 79 2.54 -16.49 -9.66
C LEU A 79 2.78 -15.01 -9.95
N PHE A 80 3.85 -14.43 -9.41
CA PHE A 80 4.14 -13.00 -9.58
C PHE A 80 4.45 -12.61 -11.04
N ASN A 81 4.99 -13.53 -11.83
CA ASN A 81 5.24 -13.32 -13.25
C ASN A 81 4.00 -13.58 -14.12
N ASN A 82 2.86 -13.96 -13.55
CA ASN A 82 1.67 -14.26 -14.33
C ASN A 82 0.82 -13.00 -14.53
N SER A 83 0.49 -12.66 -15.78
CA SER A 83 -0.30 -11.48 -16.12
C SER A 83 -1.70 -11.45 -15.49
N LYS A 84 -2.26 -12.62 -15.14
CA LYS A 84 -3.54 -12.71 -14.43
C LYS A 84 -3.43 -12.31 -12.96
N ALA A 85 -2.23 -12.41 -12.36
CA ALA A 85 -1.97 -12.03 -10.97
C ALA A 85 -1.65 -10.52 -10.84
N SER A 86 -2.53 -9.68 -11.37
CA SER A 86 -2.38 -8.23 -11.25
C SER A 86 -2.64 -7.75 -9.82
N THR A 87 -1.97 -6.66 -9.42
CA THR A 87 -2.16 -6.00 -8.12
C THR A 87 -3.64 -5.72 -7.84
N SER A 88 -4.38 -5.24 -8.84
CA SER A 88 -5.81 -4.96 -8.71
C SER A 88 -6.62 -6.20 -8.31
N ARG A 89 -6.37 -7.35 -8.96
CA ARG A 89 -7.07 -8.60 -8.64
C ARG A 89 -6.68 -9.20 -7.30
N ILE A 90 -5.40 -9.11 -6.96
CA ILE A 90 -4.89 -9.60 -5.67
C ILE A 90 -5.48 -8.77 -4.52
N LEU A 91 -5.51 -7.45 -4.65
CA LEU A 91 -5.99 -6.56 -3.59
C LEU A 91 -7.52 -6.40 -3.52
N LYS A 92 -8.25 -6.83 -4.54
CA LYS A 92 -9.71 -6.69 -4.56
C LYS A 92 -10.38 -7.27 -3.30
N PRO A 93 -10.16 -8.55 -2.92
CA PRO A 93 -10.80 -9.11 -1.73
C PRO A 93 -10.36 -8.44 -0.43
N HIS A 94 -9.09 -8.03 -0.32
CA HIS A 94 -8.59 -7.26 0.81
C HIS A 94 -9.31 -5.91 0.95
N ARG A 95 -9.51 -5.19 -0.15
CA ARG A 95 -10.24 -3.92 -0.17
C ARG A 95 -11.69 -4.09 0.23
N GLU A 96 -12.35 -5.15 -0.23
CA GLU A 96 -13.72 -5.51 0.17
C GLU A 96 -13.80 -5.82 1.67
N ALA A 97 -12.85 -6.58 2.23
CA ALA A 97 -12.75 -6.84 3.65
C ALA A 97 -12.46 -5.58 4.47
N THR A 98 -11.61 -4.68 3.94
CA THR A 98 -11.34 -3.37 4.54
C THR A 98 -12.63 -2.54 4.64
N ALA A 99 -13.40 -2.45 3.56
CA ALA A 99 -14.69 -1.75 3.55
C ALA A 99 -15.67 -2.35 4.58
N GLN A 100 -15.72 -3.67 4.73
CA GLN A 100 -16.55 -4.32 5.75
C GLN A 100 -16.10 -3.94 7.17
N ARG A 101 -14.79 -3.90 7.46
CA ARG A 101 -14.26 -3.45 8.75
C ARG A 101 -14.58 -1.97 9.01
N MET A 102 -14.48 -1.11 8.00
CA MET A 102 -14.87 0.29 8.11
C MET A 102 -16.36 0.44 8.47
N ALA A 103 -17.26 -0.32 7.83
CA ALA A 103 -18.68 -0.31 8.13
C ALA A 103 -18.98 -0.73 9.57
N GLY A 104 -18.15 -1.61 10.15
CA GLY A 104 -18.28 -2.08 11.53
C GLY A 104 -17.73 -1.14 12.60
N CYS A 105 -17.02 -0.05 12.23
CA CYS A 105 -16.34 0.81 13.22
C CYS A 105 -17.29 1.71 14.04
N GLY A 106 -18.55 1.92 13.60
CA GLY A 106 -19.52 2.75 14.33
C GLY A 106 -19.18 4.23 14.45
N GLY A 107 -18.13 4.73 13.78
CA GLY A 107 -17.67 6.11 13.85
C GLY A 107 -16.88 6.53 12.63
N ALA A 108 -16.16 7.66 12.73
CA ALA A 108 -15.29 8.14 11.66
C ALA A 108 -14.08 7.23 11.46
N VAL A 109 -13.66 7.11 10.20
CA VAL A 109 -12.46 6.37 9.78
C VAL A 109 -11.41 7.36 9.29
N LEU A 110 -10.19 7.23 9.79
CA LEU A 110 -9.05 7.99 9.30
C LEU A 110 -8.44 7.25 8.11
N VAL A 111 -8.22 7.93 6.99
CA VAL A 111 -7.51 7.37 5.83
C VAL A 111 -6.22 8.14 5.64
N MET A 112 -5.12 7.49 6.00
CA MET A 112 -3.78 8.06 5.88
C MET A 112 -3.22 7.76 4.51
N GLN A 113 -2.78 8.81 3.82
CA GLN A 113 -2.08 8.71 2.55
C GLN A 113 -0.59 8.97 2.74
N ASP A 114 0.25 8.14 2.13
CA ASP A 114 1.70 8.31 2.18
C ASP A 114 2.38 7.73 0.94
N THR A 115 3.58 8.26 0.64
CA THR A 115 4.41 7.86 -0.51
C THR A 115 5.69 7.19 -0.04
N VAL A 116 5.94 5.99 -0.55
CA VAL A 116 7.14 5.20 -0.26
C VAL A 116 8.00 5.08 -1.52
N PHE A 117 9.30 5.22 -1.36
CA PHE A 117 10.30 5.07 -2.44
C PHE A 117 11.08 3.79 -2.22
N PHE A 118 11.05 2.89 -3.21
CA PHE A 118 11.84 1.67 -3.22
C PHE A 118 13.09 1.87 -4.06
N SER A 119 14.25 1.93 -3.44
CA SER A 119 15.54 2.07 -4.13
C SER A 119 16.09 0.71 -4.57
N TYR A 120 16.39 0.60 -5.86
CA TYR A 120 17.03 -0.56 -6.48
C TYR A 120 18.33 -0.17 -7.17
N GLY A 121 18.99 0.91 -6.76
CA GLY A 121 20.20 1.43 -7.37
C GLY A 121 21.38 0.45 -7.44
N THR A 122 21.42 -0.55 -6.56
CA THR A 122 22.40 -1.65 -6.63
C THR A 122 22.06 -2.72 -7.67
N HIS A 123 20.84 -2.73 -8.20
CA HIS A 123 20.33 -3.72 -9.15
C HIS A 123 20.36 -3.19 -10.59
N VAL A 124 21.51 -2.80 -11.08
CA VAL A 124 21.72 -2.08 -12.36
C VAL A 124 21.18 -2.81 -13.60
N LYS A 125 20.94 -4.12 -13.52
CA LYS A 125 20.37 -4.91 -14.63
C LYS A 125 18.84 -4.97 -14.62
N THR A 126 18.19 -4.47 -13.55
CA THR A 126 16.73 -4.48 -13.45
C THR A 126 16.15 -3.45 -14.41
N ARG A 127 15.19 -3.89 -15.22
CA ARG A 127 14.49 -3.03 -16.19
C ARG A 127 13.16 -2.54 -15.59
N GLY A 128 12.64 -1.44 -16.15
CA GLY A 128 11.35 -0.89 -15.72
C GLY A 128 11.42 -0.05 -14.45
N LEU A 129 12.63 0.33 -14.00
CA LEU A 129 12.85 1.27 -12.90
C LEU A 129 12.97 2.69 -13.45
N GLY A 130 12.53 3.68 -12.66
CA GLY A 130 12.67 5.10 -12.95
C GLY A 130 13.45 5.84 -11.89
N PRO A 131 13.79 7.12 -12.10
CA PRO A 131 14.48 7.94 -11.12
C PRO A 131 13.58 8.17 -9.88
N ILE A 132 14.13 7.95 -8.69
CA ILE A 132 13.44 8.18 -7.41
C ILE A 132 13.94 9.43 -6.68
N GLY A 133 15.08 9.98 -7.10
CA GLY A 133 15.68 11.19 -6.58
C GLY A 133 15.57 12.36 -7.57
N LYS A 134 16.61 13.18 -7.57
CA LYS A 134 16.70 14.40 -8.39
C LYS A 134 17.50 14.22 -9.68
N SER A 135 17.97 13.02 -9.96
CA SER A 135 18.82 12.72 -11.11
C SER A 135 18.40 11.43 -11.82
N ASN A 136 18.85 11.28 -13.07
CA ASN A 136 18.68 10.05 -13.85
C ASN A 136 19.79 9.02 -13.61
N ALA A 137 20.62 9.22 -12.60
CA ALA A 137 21.77 8.36 -12.32
C ALA A 137 21.35 6.92 -12.01
N ALA A 138 22.17 5.95 -12.37
CA ALA A 138 21.86 4.53 -12.23
C ALA A 138 21.65 4.11 -10.76
N HIS A 139 22.34 4.78 -9.82
CA HIS A 139 22.20 4.50 -8.38
C HIS A 139 20.92 5.09 -7.78
N ASP A 140 20.19 5.91 -8.52
CA ASP A 140 18.98 6.61 -8.07
C ASP A 140 17.73 6.08 -8.77
N ARG A 141 17.70 4.76 -9.00
CA ARG A 141 16.62 4.05 -9.70
C ARG A 141 15.75 3.24 -8.75
N GLY A 142 14.45 3.28 -9.00
CA GLY A 142 13.50 2.55 -8.17
C GLY A 142 12.07 2.60 -8.65
N LEU A 143 11.19 2.30 -7.71
CA LEU A 143 9.73 2.41 -7.87
C LEU A 143 9.19 3.33 -6.78
N ILE A 144 8.08 3.98 -7.08
CA ILE A 144 7.33 4.78 -6.14
C ILE A 144 6.01 4.08 -5.88
N MET A 145 5.62 4.02 -4.61
CA MET A 145 4.33 3.50 -4.18
C MET A 145 3.61 4.55 -3.35
N HIS A 146 2.38 4.87 -3.73
CA HIS A 146 1.49 5.71 -2.96
C HIS A 146 0.33 4.89 -2.44
N ASN A 147 0.07 4.97 -1.13
CA ASN A 147 -0.94 4.18 -0.43
C ASN A 147 -1.96 5.06 0.26
N ALA A 148 -3.19 4.55 0.38
CA ALA A 148 -4.19 5.03 1.31
C ALA A 148 -4.61 3.89 2.24
N LEU A 149 -4.35 4.03 3.55
CA LEU A 149 -4.63 3.05 4.58
C LEU A 149 -5.70 3.57 5.52
N ALA A 150 -6.71 2.74 5.78
CA ALA A 150 -7.79 3.03 6.71
C ALA A 150 -7.43 2.62 8.13
N PHE A 151 -7.77 3.48 9.10
CA PHE A 151 -7.57 3.27 10.53
C PHE A 151 -8.82 3.69 11.29
N THR A 152 -9.04 3.08 12.44
CA THR A 152 -9.98 3.63 13.43
C THR A 152 -9.43 4.92 14.02
N THR A 153 -10.25 5.72 14.68
CA THR A 153 -9.82 6.92 15.43
C THR A 153 -8.92 6.59 16.62
N SER A 154 -8.91 5.33 17.08
CA SER A 154 -7.98 4.82 18.10
C SER A 154 -6.63 4.32 17.51
N GLY A 155 -6.45 4.39 16.18
CA GLY A 155 -5.21 4.00 15.52
C GLY A 155 -5.11 2.52 15.12
N VAL A 156 -6.20 1.76 15.18
CA VAL A 156 -6.21 0.35 14.73
C VAL A 156 -6.28 0.30 13.21
N PRO A 157 -5.35 -0.38 12.51
CA PRO A 157 -5.37 -0.47 11.07
C PRO A 157 -6.53 -1.36 10.59
N LEU A 158 -7.28 -0.87 9.61
CA LEU A 158 -8.38 -1.58 8.98
C LEU A 158 -7.98 -2.21 7.65
N GLY A 159 -7.04 -1.63 6.92
CA GLY A 159 -6.49 -2.16 5.69
C GLY A 159 -6.23 -1.11 4.62
N VAL A 160 -5.79 -1.59 3.45
CA VAL A 160 -5.44 -0.75 2.30
C VAL A 160 -6.66 -0.51 1.43
N LEU A 161 -6.96 0.75 1.13
CA LEU A 161 -8.02 1.16 0.21
C LEU A 161 -7.47 1.46 -1.19
N SER A 162 -6.35 2.20 -1.26
CA SER A 162 -5.67 2.52 -2.51
C SER A 162 -4.19 2.15 -2.43
N GLN A 163 -3.66 1.65 -3.51
CA GLN A 163 -2.23 1.41 -3.69
C GLN A 163 -1.89 1.56 -5.16
N ASN A 164 -1.06 2.54 -5.48
CA ASN A 164 -0.57 2.81 -6.81
C ASN A 164 0.95 2.69 -6.82
N ILE A 165 1.49 1.92 -7.78
CA ILE A 165 2.93 1.69 -7.92
C ILE A 165 3.33 2.05 -9.35
N TRP A 166 4.37 2.89 -9.48
CA TRP A 166 4.88 3.29 -10.79
C TRP A 166 6.39 3.51 -10.77
N ALA A 167 6.98 3.51 -11.97
CA ALA A 167 8.31 4.04 -12.21
C ALA A 167 8.17 5.43 -12.83
N ARG A 168 8.90 6.42 -12.32
CA ARG A 168 8.96 7.75 -12.95
C ARG A 168 9.51 7.66 -14.35
N ARG A 169 9.08 8.55 -15.21
CA ARG A 169 9.77 8.84 -16.46
C ARG A 169 11.11 9.49 -16.19
N GLU A 170 12.03 9.44 -17.15
CA GLU A 170 13.29 10.16 -17.07
C GLU A 170 13.04 11.65 -16.80
N ILE A 171 13.89 12.23 -15.95
CA ILE A 171 13.84 13.66 -15.65
C ILE A 171 14.34 14.40 -16.90
N PRO A 172 13.55 15.33 -17.47
CA PRO A 172 13.99 16.11 -18.62
C PRO A 172 15.27 16.91 -18.30
N GLU A 173 16.11 17.06 -19.29
CA GLU A 173 17.22 18.03 -19.25
C GLU A 173 16.64 19.41 -19.56
N GLU A 174 16.31 20.15 -18.54
CA GLU A 174 15.67 21.46 -18.60
C GLU A 174 16.26 22.40 -17.55
N ASP A 175 16.31 23.67 -17.82
CA ASP A 175 16.68 24.68 -16.84
C ASP A 175 15.49 24.97 -15.88
N TYR A 176 15.73 25.84 -14.88
CA TYR A 176 14.73 26.16 -13.89
C TYR A 176 13.50 26.88 -14.48
N GLN A 177 13.70 27.73 -15.47
CA GLN A 177 12.64 28.52 -16.11
C GLN A 177 11.75 27.58 -16.98
N GLU A 178 12.39 26.77 -17.81
CA GLU A 178 11.73 25.77 -18.65
C GLU A 178 10.88 24.80 -17.80
N LYS A 179 11.42 24.40 -16.65
CA LYS A 179 10.69 23.55 -15.70
C LYS A 179 9.43 24.25 -15.16
N ILE A 180 9.52 25.52 -14.77
CA ILE A 180 8.36 26.28 -14.28
C ILE A 180 7.31 26.36 -15.38
N GLU A 181 7.70 26.77 -16.60
CA GLU A 181 6.78 26.91 -17.73
C GLU A 181 6.09 25.59 -18.05
N ARG A 182 6.84 24.49 -18.11
CA ARG A 182 6.26 23.16 -18.30
C ARG A 182 5.27 22.80 -17.20
N LEU A 183 5.61 23.03 -15.93
CA LEU A 183 4.72 22.71 -14.82
C LEU A 183 3.45 23.56 -14.77
N GLN A 184 3.49 24.80 -15.28
CA GLN A 184 2.32 25.67 -15.38
C GLN A 184 1.31 25.18 -16.41
N VAL A 185 1.78 24.64 -17.54
CA VAL A 185 0.88 24.15 -18.61
C VAL A 185 0.51 22.67 -18.49
N THR A 186 1.22 21.93 -17.65
CA THR A 186 0.93 20.50 -17.41
C THR A 186 -0.37 20.34 -16.62
N ALA A 187 -1.33 19.57 -17.16
CA ALA A 187 -2.55 19.26 -16.46
C ALA A 187 -2.27 18.51 -15.15
N ILE A 188 -3.15 18.67 -14.13
CA ILE A 188 -2.94 18.06 -12.81
C ILE A 188 -2.87 16.54 -12.88
N GLU A 189 -3.61 15.92 -13.78
CA GLU A 189 -3.64 14.47 -14.00
C GLU A 189 -2.29 13.92 -14.48
N GLU A 190 -1.47 14.75 -15.10
CA GLU A 190 -0.13 14.40 -15.60
C GLU A 190 0.97 14.71 -14.59
N LYS A 191 0.67 15.49 -13.55
CA LYS A 191 1.61 15.80 -12.46
C LYS A 191 1.70 14.64 -11.47
N GLU A 192 2.85 14.47 -10.87
CA GLU A 192 3.04 13.44 -9.82
C GLU A 192 2.15 13.70 -8.58
N SER A 193 1.78 14.96 -8.33
CA SER A 193 0.84 15.33 -7.26
C SER A 193 -0.55 14.74 -7.46
N SER A 194 -0.95 14.36 -8.69
CA SER A 194 -2.23 13.70 -8.96
C SER A 194 -2.41 12.39 -8.17
N LYS A 195 -1.34 11.79 -7.69
CA LYS A 195 -1.38 10.59 -6.83
C LYS A 195 -2.31 10.75 -5.63
N TRP A 196 -2.33 11.94 -5.02
CA TRP A 196 -3.18 12.25 -3.87
C TRP A 196 -4.65 12.24 -4.25
N LEU A 197 -5.00 12.90 -5.36
CA LEU A 197 -6.37 12.92 -5.88
C LEU A 197 -6.86 11.53 -6.32
N VAL A 198 -5.98 10.76 -6.96
CA VAL A 198 -6.29 9.37 -7.35
C VAL A 198 -6.59 8.53 -6.12
N ALA A 199 -5.76 8.60 -5.10
CA ALA A 199 -5.95 7.85 -3.87
C ALA A 199 -7.21 8.31 -3.10
N LEU A 200 -7.50 9.62 -3.08
CA LEU A 200 -8.73 10.16 -2.50
C LEU A 200 -9.96 9.63 -3.24
N ARG A 201 -10.00 9.72 -4.57
CA ARG A 201 -11.10 9.20 -5.40
C ARG A 201 -11.34 7.73 -5.17
N GLU A 202 -10.28 6.92 -5.24
CA GLU A 202 -10.35 5.48 -4.99
C GLU A 202 -10.80 5.15 -3.57
N THR A 203 -10.43 5.95 -2.58
CA THR A 203 -10.91 5.84 -1.21
C THR A 203 -12.41 6.08 -1.13
N MET A 204 -12.90 7.17 -1.72
CA MET A 204 -14.32 7.50 -1.69
C MET A 204 -15.18 6.49 -2.44
N GLU A 205 -14.69 5.93 -3.55
CA GLU A 205 -15.37 4.86 -4.30
C GLU A 205 -15.50 3.56 -3.50
N ARG A 206 -14.56 3.28 -2.59
CA ARG A 206 -14.50 2.03 -1.81
C ARG A 206 -15.05 2.16 -0.40
N ALA A 207 -15.12 3.37 0.11
CA ALA A 207 -15.66 3.62 1.45
C ALA A 207 -17.15 3.25 1.50
N PRO A 208 -17.61 2.58 2.57
CA PRO A 208 -19.02 2.26 2.73
C PRO A 208 -19.87 3.53 2.85
N ALA A 209 -21.06 3.50 2.27
CA ALA A 209 -22.01 4.59 2.40
C ALA A 209 -22.34 4.87 3.87
N GLY A 210 -22.35 6.15 4.24
CA GLY A 210 -22.69 6.59 5.59
C GLY A 210 -21.54 6.50 6.63
N VAL A 211 -20.36 6.02 6.26
CA VAL A 211 -19.17 6.06 7.11
C VAL A 211 -18.45 7.39 6.86
N PRO A 212 -18.31 8.27 7.89
CA PRO A 212 -17.51 9.47 7.75
C PRO A 212 -16.04 9.12 7.54
N VAL A 213 -15.43 9.66 6.49
CA VAL A 213 -14.00 9.47 6.17
C VAL A 213 -13.26 10.78 6.37
N VAL A 214 -12.17 10.73 7.11
CA VAL A 214 -11.24 11.85 7.30
C VAL A 214 -9.92 11.48 6.64
N THR A 215 -9.57 12.17 5.55
CA THR A 215 -8.28 11.98 4.89
C THR A 215 -7.19 12.71 5.67
N VAL A 216 -6.08 12.01 5.88
CA VAL A 216 -4.88 12.53 6.54
C VAL A 216 -3.71 12.34 5.57
N ALA A 217 -3.02 13.41 5.26
CA ALA A 217 -1.92 13.41 4.32
C ALA A 217 -0.79 14.33 4.82
N ASP A 218 0.39 14.21 4.24
CA ASP A 218 1.48 15.11 4.55
C ASP A 218 1.34 16.46 3.80
N ARG A 219 2.30 17.35 4.02
CA ARG A 219 2.32 18.68 3.44
C ARG A 219 2.46 18.71 1.91
N ASP A 220 2.94 17.64 1.30
CA ASP A 220 3.02 17.50 -0.16
C ASP A 220 1.65 17.43 -0.85
N SER A 221 0.59 17.21 -0.06
CA SER A 221 -0.80 17.22 -0.52
C SER A 221 -1.45 18.61 -0.48
N ASP A 222 -0.77 19.62 0.07
CA ASP A 222 -1.30 20.98 0.20
C ASP A 222 -1.24 21.73 -1.15
N PHE A 223 -2.19 21.43 -2.01
CA PHE A 223 -2.41 22.09 -3.29
C PHE A 223 -3.93 22.27 -3.53
N PHE A 224 -4.25 23.23 -4.39
CA PHE A 224 -5.63 23.73 -4.53
C PHE A 224 -6.68 22.65 -4.86
N GLU A 225 -6.33 21.61 -5.62
CA GLU A 225 -7.25 20.56 -6.09
C GLU A 225 -7.50 19.45 -5.06
N PHE A 226 -6.70 19.36 -3.98
CA PHE A 226 -6.84 18.35 -2.92
C PHE A 226 -7.68 18.86 -1.76
#